data_5939700708a0a815dd8765daea7e920f
#
_entry.id   5939700708a0a815dd8765daea7e920f
#
_cell.length_a   1.000
_cell.length_b   1.000
_cell.length_c   1.000
_cell.angle_alpha   90.00
_cell.angle_beta   90.00
_cell.angle_gamma   90.00
#
_symmetry.space_group_name_H-M   'P 1'
#
loop_
_entity.id
_entity.type
_entity.pdbx_description
1 polymer ?
#
loop_
_entity_poly.entity_id
_entity_poly.type
_entity_poly.pdbx_seq_one_letter_code
_entity_poly.pdbx_strand_id
1 'polypeptide(L)'
;MDTDELVLIILLGAANLVLGFGLAITLARKLSKLVDHPIGIRRSFLLIVGMYFLECLAFPAGMATQIFTVGLAFAWGIVLGGWLRQQSPIPSLLFALQMALYTCLPTIIFGIFVPIAWALTGNSLLSVEAGINFGIPDWIPWPLGSVAGFATALVLGTVLLKSVITVGEVSSILHIAQRQGPDQHAVA
;
A
#
# COMPACT_ATOMS: atom_id res chain seq x y z
N MET A 1 13.76 0.57 26.09
CA MET A 1 13.80 1.30 24.81
C MET A 1 14.81 2.41 24.99
N ASP A 2 15.88 2.32 24.25
CA ASP A 2 16.98 3.28 24.33
C ASP A 2 16.52 4.62 23.69
N THR A 3 17.11 5.75 24.13
CA THR A 3 16.73 7.08 23.61
C THR A 3 16.91 7.14 22.08
N ASP A 4 17.94 6.47 21.56
CA ASP A 4 18.26 6.42 20.13
C ASP A 4 17.22 5.62 19.33
N GLU A 5 16.67 4.54 19.90
CA GLU A 5 15.57 3.77 19.29
C GLU A 5 14.30 4.62 19.19
N LEU A 6 13.97 5.38 20.24
CA LEU A 6 12.81 6.27 20.24
C LEU A 6 12.94 7.36 19.19
N VAL A 7 14.11 7.99 19.09
CA VAL A 7 14.39 9.02 18.08
C VAL A 7 14.24 8.46 16.66
N LEU A 8 14.76 7.26 16.42
CA LEU A 8 14.64 6.60 15.10
C LEU A 8 13.18 6.33 14.74
N ILE A 9 12.37 5.81 15.66
CA ILE A 9 10.93 5.54 15.43
C ILE A 9 10.18 6.85 15.13
N ILE A 10 10.47 7.93 15.87
CA ILE A 10 9.85 9.25 15.64
C ILE A 10 10.23 9.80 14.26
N LEU A 11 11.50 9.71 13.86
CA LEU A 11 11.98 10.17 12.55
C LEU A 11 11.34 9.38 11.41
N LEU A 12 11.20 8.06 11.58
CA LEU A 12 10.53 7.19 10.62
C LEU A 12 9.04 7.52 10.48
N GLY A 13 8.36 7.72 11.61
CA GLY A 13 6.96 8.13 11.63
C GLY A 13 6.77 9.48 10.97
N ALA A 14 7.62 10.46 11.27
CA ALA A 14 7.58 11.79 10.67
C ALA A 14 7.83 11.75 9.15
N ALA A 15 8.85 11.02 8.70
CA ALA A 15 9.15 10.85 7.28
C ALA A 15 8.00 10.20 6.52
N ASN A 16 7.40 9.14 7.11
CA ASN A 16 6.24 8.46 6.54
C ASN A 16 5.04 9.42 6.41
N LEU A 17 4.75 10.21 7.43
CA LEU A 17 3.65 11.18 7.40
C LEU A 17 3.88 12.27 6.35
N VAL A 18 5.08 12.85 6.27
CA VAL A 18 5.41 13.89 5.29
C VAL A 18 5.28 13.37 3.86
N LEU A 19 5.83 12.20 3.57
CA LEU A 19 5.71 11.55 2.25
C LEU A 19 4.25 11.19 1.95
N GLY A 20 3.54 10.62 2.92
CA GLY A 20 2.14 10.26 2.79
C GLY A 20 1.25 11.47 2.48
N PHE A 21 1.41 12.60 3.20
CA PHE A 21 0.67 13.83 2.94
C PHE A 21 1.00 14.44 1.57
N GLY A 22 2.28 14.50 1.19
CA GLY A 22 2.71 15.01 -0.10
C GLY A 22 2.09 14.25 -1.28
N LEU A 23 2.10 12.92 -1.20
CA LEU A 23 1.48 12.07 -2.20
C LEU A 23 -0.05 12.13 -2.17
N ALA A 24 -0.67 12.25 -0.97
CA ALA A 24 -2.11 12.41 -0.83
C ALA A 24 -2.62 13.66 -1.56
N ILE A 25 -1.92 14.80 -1.47
CA ILE A 25 -2.27 16.02 -2.21
C ILE A 25 -2.22 15.77 -3.72
N THR A 26 -1.18 15.11 -4.20
CA THR A 26 -1.00 14.83 -5.62
C THR A 26 -2.09 13.88 -6.14
N LEU A 27 -2.36 12.80 -5.42
CA LEU A 27 -3.36 11.80 -5.79
C LEU A 27 -4.79 12.37 -5.67
N ALA A 28 -5.07 13.22 -4.67
CA ALA A 28 -6.37 13.88 -4.52
C ALA A 28 -6.68 14.80 -5.71
N ARG A 29 -5.68 15.57 -6.17
CA ARG A 29 -5.81 16.40 -7.38
C ARG A 29 -6.07 15.56 -8.62
N LYS A 30 -5.40 14.40 -8.73
CA LYS A 30 -5.57 13.48 -9.85
C LYS A 30 -6.94 12.81 -9.82
N LEU A 31 -7.36 12.31 -8.66
CA LEU A 31 -8.68 11.70 -8.47
C LEU A 31 -9.80 12.67 -8.76
N SER A 32 -9.73 13.92 -8.26
CA SER A 32 -10.75 14.95 -8.50
C SER A 32 -10.90 15.33 -9.98
N LYS A 33 -9.85 15.17 -10.78
CA LYS A 33 -9.89 15.39 -12.24
C LYS A 33 -10.41 14.19 -13.02
N LEU A 34 -10.26 12.99 -12.44
CA LEU A 34 -10.60 11.75 -13.10
C LEU A 34 -12.08 11.40 -12.96
N VAL A 35 -12.78 11.92 -11.96
CA VAL A 35 -14.17 11.58 -11.65
C VAL A 35 -15.09 12.64 -12.24
N ASP A 36 -16.09 12.25 -13.06
CA ASP A 36 -17.01 13.16 -13.77
C ASP A 36 -17.91 13.98 -12.84
N HIS A 37 -18.22 13.46 -11.65
CA HIS A 37 -18.91 14.24 -10.65
C HIS A 37 -17.91 15.02 -9.82
N PRO A 38 -18.12 16.33 -9.55
CA PRO A 38 -17.15 17.14 -8.84
C PRO A 38 -17.03 16.69 -7.37
N ILE A 39 -16.23 15.66 -7.18
CA ILE A 39 -15.71 15.38 -5.86
C ILE A 39 -14.72 16.49 -5.57
N GLY A 40 -15.10 17.42 -4.70
CA GLY A 40 -14.22 18.52 -4.34
C GLY A 40 -12.87 17.97 -3.88
N ILE A 41 -11.79 18.64 -4.27
CA ILE A 41 -10.40 18.22 -3.92
C ILE A 41 -10.24 17.92 -2.42
N ARG A 42 -10.97 18.63 -1.57
CA ARG A 42 -10.98 18.42 -0.11
C ARG A 42 -11.51 17.05 0.28
N ARG A 43 -12.58 16.57 -0.38
CA ARG A 43 -13.15 15.23 -0.08
C ARG A 43 -12.23 14.11 -0.58
N SER A 44 -11.67 14.28 -1.77
CA SER A 44 -10.69 13.33 -2.30
C SER A 44 -9.46 13.24 -1.38
N PHE A 45 -8.96 14.40 -0.93
CA PHE A 45 -7.82 14.46 0.00
C PHE A 45 -8.13 13.77 1.33
N LEU A 46 -9.25 14.08 1.96
CA LEU A 46 -9.64 13.47 3.24
C LEU A 46 -9.79 11.95 3.14
N LEU A 47 -10.36 11.46 2.04
CA LEU A 47 -10.49 10.02 1.83
C LEU A 47 -9.13 9.36 1.67
N ILE A 48 -8.25 9.90 0.83
CA ILE A 48 -6.92 9.34 0.59
C ILE A 48 -6.09 9.36 1.87
N VAL A 49 -6.13 10.46 2.62
CA VAL A 49 -5.43 10.56 3.91
C VAL A 49 -6.00 9.58 4.93
N GLY A 50 -7.33 9.49 5.05
CA GLY A 50 -7.98 8.56 5.97
C GLY A 50 -7.63 7.11 5.69
N MET A 51 -7.67 6.71 4.42
CA MET A 51 -7.29 5.35 4.03
C MET A 51 -5.80 5.08 4.20
N TYR A 52 -4.92 6.07 3.91
CA TYR A 52 -3.49 5.94 4.18
C TYR A 52 -3.20 5.81 5.68
N PHE A 53 -3.92 6.55 6.51
CA PHE A 53 -3.82 6.44 7.95
C PHE A 53 -4.24 5.04 8.46
N LEU A 54 -5.30 4.46 7.89
CA LEU A 54 -5.70 3.07 8.17
C LEU A 54 -4.60 2.07 7.79
N GLU A 55 -3.90 2.29 6.67
CA GLU A 55 -2.75 1.48 6.28
C GLU A 55 -1.62 1.59 7.31
N CYS A 56 -1.32 2.81 7.79
CA CYS A 56 -0.32 3.01 8.82
C CYS A 56 -0.68 2.31 10.14
N LEU A 57 -1.95 2.28 10.53
CA LEU A 57 -2.43 1.58 11.72
C LEU A 57 -2.46 0.06 11.53
N ALA A 58 -2.84 -0.41 10.35
CA ALA A 58 -2.91 -1.84 10.04
C ALA A 58 -1.52 -2.46 9.87
N PHE A 59 -0.50 -1.68 9.55
CA PHE A 59 0.85 -2.18 9.34
C PHE A 59 1.40 -2.97 10.55
N PRO A 60 1.38 -2.47 11.78
CA PRO A 60 1.83 -3.24 12.95
C PRO A 60 1.03 -4.51 13.17
N ALA A 61 -0.28 -4.49 12.89
CA ALA A 61 -1.13 -5.67 12.95
C ALA A 61 -0.88 -6.62 11.76
N GLY A 62 -0.56 -6.08 10.58
CA GLY A 62 -0.27 -6.83 9.36
C GLY A 62 1.08 -7.52 9.35
N MET A 63 2.04 -7.10 10.18
CA MET A 63 3.30 -7.83 10.37
C MET A 63 3.08 -9.26 10.87
N ALA A 64 2.01 -9.52 11.57
CA ALA A 64 1.64 -10.85 12.04
C ALA A 64 0.87 -11.67 10.98
N THR A 65 0.17 -11.02 10.05
CA THR A 65 -0.64 -11.73 9.03
C THR A 65 -0.79 -10.89 7.77
N GLN A 66 -0.47 -11.47 6.60
CA GLN A 66 -0.74 -10.88 5.27
C GLN A 66 -2.24 -10.67 4.99
N ILE A 67 -3.12 -11.19 5.83
CA ILE A 67 -4.58 -11.11 5.70
C ILE A 67 -5.05 -9.66 5.67
N PHE A 68 -4.51 -8.79 6.52
CA PHE A 68 -4.86 -7.37 6.52
C PHE A 68 -4.50 -6.66 5.21
N THR A 69 -3.33 -6.98 4.65
CA THR A 69 -2.90 -6.43 3.34
C THR A 69 -3.87 -6.82 2.24
N VAL A 70 -4.32 -8.08 2.21
CA VAL A 70 -5.32 -8.57 1.26
C VAL A 70 -6.66 -7.85 1.48
N GLY A 71 -7.15 -7.79 2.72
CA GLY A 71 -8.41 -7.13 3.05
C GLY A 71 -8.43 -5.65 2.65
N LEU A 72 -7.35 -4.92 2.92
CA LEU A 72 -7.21 -3.52 2.54
C LEU A 72 -7.09 -3.34 1.02
N ALA A 73 -6.42 -4.26 0.32
CA ALA A 73 -6.33 -4.22 -1.15
C ALA A 73 -7.72 -4.39 -1.79
N PHE A 74 -8.54 -5.30 -1.29
CA PHE A 74 -9.94 -5.45 -1.71
C PHE A 74 -10.76 -4.20 -1.41
N ALA A 75 -10.67 -3.64 -0.19
CA ALA A 75 -11.38 -2.41 0.18
C ALA A 75 -11.03 -1.25 -0.76
N TRP A 76 -9.76 -1.07 -1.07
CA TRP A 76 -9.30 -0.08 -2.06
C TRP A 76 -9.88 -0.34 -3.45
N GLY A 77 -9.83 -1.59 -3.92
CA GLY A 77 -10.37 -1.98 -5.22
C GLY A 77 -11.85 -1.65 -5.36
N ILE A 78 -12.65 -1.98 -4.35
CA ILE A 78 -14.10 -1.71 -4.32
C ILE A 78 -14.38 -0.21 -4.32
N VAL A 79 -13.70 0.57 -3.44
CA VAL A 79 -13.91 2.02 -3.34
C VAL A 79 -13.53 2.73 -4.62
N LEU A 80 -12.33 2.44 -5.16
CA LEU A 80 -11.86 3.04 -6.41
C LEU A 80 -12.70 2.60 -7.61
N GLY A 81 -13.04 1.33 -7.70
CA GLY A 81 -13.87 0.80 -8.77
C GLY A 81 -15.25 1.45 -8.80
N GLY A 82 -15.87 1.63 -7.62
CA GLY A 82 -17.14 2.34 -7.50
C GLY A 82 -17.08 3.80 -7.96
N TRP A 83 -15.96 4.48 -7.71
CA TRP A 83 -15.78 5.88 -8.11
C TRP A 83 -15.40 6.04 -9.57
N LEU A 84 -14.65 5.09 -10.11
CA LEU A 84 -14.10 5.14 -11.47
C LEU A 84 -14.99 4.40 -12.49
N ARG A 85 -16.13 3.84 -12.06
CA ARG A 85 -16.95 2.95 -12.89
C ARG A 85 -17.43 3.57 -14.22
N GLN A 86 -17.53 4.90 -14.28
CA GLN A 86 -17.98 5.63 -15.48
C GLN A 86 -16.82 6.19 -16.31
N GLN A 87 -15.60 5.94 -15.89
CA GLN A 87 -14.40 6.47 -16.51
C GLN A 87 -13.81 5.54 -17.56
N SER A 88 -12.93 6.08 -18.41
CA SER A 88 -12.18 5.28 -19.36
C SER A 88 -11.26 4.28 -18.62
N PRO A 89 -11.14 3.03 -19.10
CA PRO A 89 -10.44 1.97 -18.38
C PRO A 89 -8.97 2.28 -18.11
N ILE A 90 -8.23 2.72 -19.14
CA ILE A 90 -6.77 2.90 -19.05
C ILE A 90 -6.36 3.89 -17.94
N PRO A 91 -6.86 5.15 -17.91
CA PRO A 91 -6.49 6.07 -16.84
C PRO A 91 -6.97 5.61 -15.46
N SER A 92 -8.10 4.89 -15.40
CA SER A 92 -8.61 4.33 -14.15
C SER A 92 -7.70 3.23 -13.58
N LEU A 93 -7.23 2.31 -14.42
CA LEU A 93 -6.31 1.25 -14.01
C LEU A 93 -4.93 1.80 -13.62
N LEU A 94 -4.43 2.80 -14.34
CA LEU A 94 -3.19 3.48 -13.98
C LEU A 94 -3.31 4.20 -12.63
N PHE A 95 -4.45 4.83 -12.37
CA PHE A 95 -4.70 5.45 -11.08
C PHE A 95 -4.83 4.41 -9.97
N ALA A 96 -5.53 3.29 -10.19
CA ALA A 96 -5.63 2.18 -9.25
C ALA A 96 -4.25 1.60 -8.89
N LEU A 97 -3.37 1.44 -9.89
CA LEU A 97 -1.99 1.01 -9.66
C LEU A 97 -1.21 2.01 -8.82
N GLN A 98 -1.33 3.32 -9.10
CA GLN A 98 -0.69 4.37 -8.30
C GLN A 98 -1.19 4.36 -6.85
N MET A 99 -2.49 4.14 -6.63
CA MET A 99 -3.05 4.02 -5.29
C MET A 99 -2.55 2.78 -4.57
N ALA A 100 -2.45 1.64 -5.26
CA ALA A 100 -1.89 0.42 -4.68
C ALA A 100 -0.43 0.62 -4.23
N LEU A 101 0.40 1.25 -5.09
CA LEU A 101 1.79 1.57 -4.75
C LEU A 101 1.89 2.58 -3.59
N TYR A 102 1.05 3.62 -3.60
CA TYR A 102 0.99 4.61 -2.54
C TYR A 102 0.69 3.98 -1.17
N THR A 103 -0.26 3.08 -1.11
CA THR A 103 -0.63 2.39 0.13
C THR A 103 0.38 1.33 0.57
N CYS A 104 1.38 1.00 -0.27
CA CYS A 104 2.52 0.17 0.15
C CYS A 104 3.65 0.97 0.82
N LEU A 105 3.60 2.32 0.80
CA LEU A 105 4.67 3.15 1.38
C LEU A 105 5.03 2.80 2.82
N PRO A 106 4.08 2.58 3.76
CA PRO A 106 4.41 2.16 5.11
C PRO A 106 5.28 0.91 5.12
N THR A 107 4.90 -0.12 4.35
CA THR A 107 5.66 -1.37 4.25
C THR A 107 7.04 -1.18 3.63
N ILE A 108 7.14 -0.34 2.59
CA ILE A 108 8.41 -0.03 1.92
C ILE A 108 9.36 0.68 2.88
N ILE A 109 8.86 1.70 3.59
CA ILE A 109 9.65 2.45 4.56
C ILE A 109 10.18 1.51 5.64
N PHE A 110 9.34 0.69 6.25
CA PHE A 110 9.77 -0.27 7.24
C PHE A 110 10.72 -1.33 6.67
N GLY A 111 10.44 -1.86 5.48
CA GLY A 111 11.28 -2.84 4.80
C GLY A 111 12.69 -2.34 4.47
N ILE A 112 12.88 -1.02 4.39
CA ILE A 112 14.19 -0.39 4.19
C ILE A 112 14.85 -0.07 5.54
N PHE A 113 14.11 0.56 6.45
CA PHE A 113 14.70 1.10 7.68
C PHE A 113 14.98 0.04 8.73
N VAL A 114 14.17 -1.00 8.84
CA VAL A 114 14.42 -2.07 9.83
C VAL A 114 15.74 -2.79 9.54
N PRO A 115 16.06 -3.23 8.30
CA PRO A 115 17.38 -3.77 7.98
C PRO A 115 18.51 -2.77 8.23
N ILE A 116 18.33 -1.49 7.91
CA ILE A 116 19.35 -0.46 8.17
C ILE A 116 19.60 -0.34 9.68
N ALA A 117 18.55 -0.21 10.48
CA ALA A 117 18.68 -0.13 11.94
C ALA A 117 19.40 -1.38 12.50
N TRP A 118 19.05 -2.57 12.00
CA TRP A 118 19.69 -3.82 12.37
C TRP A 118 21.18 -3.83 12.02
N ALA A 119 21.56 -3.34 10.85
CA ALA A 119 22.97 -3.22 10.45
C ALA A 119 23.75 -2.22 11.29
N LEU A 120 23.12 -1.13 11.71
CA LEU A 120 23.77 -0.12 12.58
C LEU A 120 24.13 -0.66 13.96
N THR A 121 23.46 -1.73 14.42
CA THR A 121 23.84 -2.43 15.66
C THR A 121 24.98 -3.44 15.48
N GLY A 122 25.64 -3.43 14.31
CA GLY A 122 26.77 -4.30 14.01
C GLY A 122 26.39 -5.73 13.56
N ASN A 123 25.11 -5.99 13.33
CA ASN A 123 24.62 -7.30 12.90
C ASN A 123 24.73 -7.47 11.38
N SER A 124 24.95 -8.71 10.94
CA SER A 124 24.94 -9.05 9.52
C SER A 124 23.53 -8.99 8.95
N LEU A 125 23.39 -8.45 7.72
CA LEU A 125 22.12 -8.47 6.98
C LEU A 125 21.94 -9.72 6.12
N LEU A 126 23.03 -10.41 5.79
CA LEU A 126 23.04 -11.46 4.78
C LEU A 126 23.18 -12.87 5.36
N SER A 127 23.51 -13.02 6.65
CA SER A 127 23.62 -14.33 7.28
C SER A 127 22.26 -14.85 7.76
N VAL A 128 22.06 -16.16 7.66
CA VAL A 128 20.86 -16.84 8.18
C VAL A 128 20.85 -16.80 9.71
N GLU A 129 22.04 -16.91 10.35
CA GLU A 129 22.17 -16.81 11.80
C GLU A 129 21.66 -15.46 12.33
N ALA A 130 22.01 -14.36 11.65
CA ALA A 130 21.47 -13.04 11.99
C ALA A 130 19.95 -12.96 11.74
N GLY A 131 19.45 -13.65 10.73
CA GLY A 131 18.01 -13.78 10.47
C GLY A 131 17.28 -14.51 11.60
N ILE A 132 17.84 -15.61 12.10
CA ILE A 132 17.28 -16.34 13.25
C ILE A 132 17.26 -15.46 14.49
N ASN A 133 18.32 -14.72 14.76
CA ASN A 133 18.39 -13.76 15.87
C ASN A 133 17.39 -12.61 15.70
N PHE A 134 17.02 -12.25 14.47
CA PHE A 134 15.97 -11.28 14.15
C PHE A 134 14.56 -11.87 14.32
N GLY A 135 14.43 -13.19 14.46
CA GLY A 135 13.15 -13.89 14.62
C GLY A 135 12.63 -14.57 13.35
N ILE A 136 13.44 -14.66 12.30
CA ILE A 136 13.09 -15.45 11.11
C ILE A 136 13.28 -16.95 11.44
N PRO A 137 12.29 -17.82 11.11
CA PRO A 137 12.41 -19.24 11.38
C PRO A 137 13.62 -19.88 10.71
N ASP A 138 14.30 -20.77 11.42
CA ASP A 138 15.55 -21.45 11.02
C ASP A 138 15.40 -22.39 9.81
N TRP A 139 14.17 -22.86 9.55
CA TRP A 139 13.84 -23.70 8.38
C TRP A 139 13.76 -22.91 7.05
N ILE A 140 13.83 -21.57 7.10
CA ILE A 140 13.82 -20.72 5.90
C ILE A 140 15.26 -20.59 5.37
N PRO A 141 15.55 -21.12 4.16
CA PRO A 141 16.91 -21.11 3.63
C PRO A 141 17.33 -19.73 3.12
N TRP A 142 18.65 -19.55 2.93
CA TRP A 142 19.17 -18.38 2.22
C TRP A 142 18.62 -18.31 0.77
N PRO A 143 18.29 -17.12 0.22
CA PRO A 143 18.49 -15.79 0.81
C PRO A 143 17.36 -15.32 1.75
N LEU A 144 16.19 -15.95 1.73
CA LEU A 144 15.00 -15.53 2.49
C LEU A 144 15.18 -15.65 4.01
N GLY A 145 16.03 -16.56 4.48
CA GLY A 145 16.38 -16.70 5.89
C GLY A 145 17.26 -15.57 6.43
N SER A 146 17.76 -14.68 5.57
CA SER A 146 18.51 -13.48 5.99
C SER A 146 17.58 -12.28 6.20
N VAL A 147 17.99 -11.32 7.02
CA VAL A 147 17.21 -10.11 7.29
C VAL A 147 16.92 -9.32 6.01
N ALA A 148 17.94 -9.14 5.15
CA ALA A 148 17.78 -8.43 3.87
C ALA A 148 16.88 -9.20 2.90
N GLY A 149 17.03 -10.50 2.78
CA GLY A 149 16.20 -11.33 1.91
C GLY A 149 14.74 -11.35 2.35
N PHE A 150 14.50 -11.51 3.65
CA PHE A 150 13.16 -11.49 4.22
C PHE A 150 12.47 -10.13 4.01
N ALA A 151 13.14 -9.03 4.34
CA ALA A 151 12.61 -7.69 4.14
C ALA A 151 12.29 -7.40 2.67
N THR A 152 13.18 -7.81 1.76
CA THR A 152 12.96 -7.67 0.30
C THR A 152 11.74 -8.48 -0.15
N ALA A 153 11.63 -9.73 0.27
CA ALA A 153 10.49 -10.58 -0.06
C ALA A 153 9.15 -10.02 0.49
N LEU A 154 9.18 -9.50 1.71
CA LEU A 154 8.01 -8.86 2.33
C LEU A 154 7.54 -7.64 1.52
N VAL A 155 8.47 -6.74 1.16
CA VAL A 155 8.14 -5.54 0.37
C VAL A 155 7.64 -5.93 -1.02
N LEU A 156 8.37 -6.76 -1.76
CA LEU A 156 7.97 -7.18 -3.10
C LEU A 156 6.65 -7.94 -3.10
N GLY A 157 6.47 -8.87 -2.17
CA GLY A 157 5.24 -9.63 -2.01
C GLY A 157 4.04 -8.74 -1.73
N THR A 158 4.18 -7.77 -0.82
CA THR A 158 3.13 -6.80 -0.49
C THR A 158 2.78 -5.93 -1.70
N VAL A 159 3.78 -5.38 -2.40
CA VAL A 159 3.58 -4.54 -3.58
C VAL A 159 2.86 -5.30 -4.69
N LEU A 160 3.33 -6.52 -5.00
CA LEU A 160 2.72 -7.35 -6.04
C LEU A 160 1.28 -7.74 -5.67
N LEU A 161 1.08 -8.24 -4.46
CA LEU A 161 -0.23 -8.69 -3.99
C LEU A 161 -1.27 -7.56 -4.01
N LYS A 162 -0.93 -6.40 -3.44
CA LYS A 162 -1.80 -5.22 -3.45
C LYS A 162 -2.10 -4.73 -4.87
N SER A 163 -1.08 -4.64 -5.70
CA SER A 163 -1.25 -4.17 -7.08
C SER A 163 -2.18 -5.09 -7.87
N VAL A 164 -1.98 -6.41 -7.79
CA VAL A 164 -2.81 -7.39 -8.50
C VAL A 164 -4.25 -7.36 -8.01
N ILE A 165 -4.48 -7.36 -6.70
CA ILE A 165 -5.83 -7.35 -6.14
C ILE A 165 -6.54 -6.03 -6.47
N THR A 166 -5.93 -4.88 -6.15
CA THR A 166 -6.58 -3.57 -6.35
C THR A 166 -6.89 -3.30 -7.82
N VAL A 167 -5.94 -3.56 -8.72
CA VAL A 167 -6.13 -3.36 -10.16
C VAL A 167 -7.11 -4.37 -10.73
N GLY A 168 -7.06 -5.63 -10.28
CA GLY A 168 -8.00 -6.67 -10.68
C GLY A 168 -9.44 -6.36 -10.30
N GLU A 169 -9.68 -5.88 -9.07
CA GLU A 169 -11.01 -5.46 -8.62
C GLU A 169 -11.54 -4.26 -9.42
N VAL A 170 -10.73 -3.21 -9.59
CA VAL A 170 -11.11 -2.05 -10.40
C VAL A 170 -11.43 -2.47 -11.84
N SER A 171 -10.59 -3.32 -12.45
CA SER A 171 -10.83 -3.85 -13.80
C SER A 171 -12.15 -4.60 -13.90
N SER A 172 -12.44 -5.45 -12.92
CA SER A 172 -13.68 -6.23 -12.89
C SER A 172 -14.92 -5.32 -12.78
N ILE A 173 -14.87 -4.30 -11.91
CA ILE A 173 -15.98 -3.35 -11.73
C ILE A 173 -16.18 -2.51 -13.00
N LEU A 174 -15.10 -2.02 -13.62
CA LEU A 174 -15.19 -1.28 -14.89
C LEU A 174 -15.80 -2.13 -16.00
N HIS A 175 -15.38 -3.39 -16.10
CA HIS A 175 -15.91 -4.30 -17.12
C HIS A 175 -17.40 -4.59 -16.93
N ILE A 176 -17.84 -4.80 -15.68
CA ILE A 176 -19.26 -4.98 -15.36
C ILE A 176 -20.06 -3.71 -15.70
N ALA A 177 -19.55 -2.53 -15.33
CA ALA A 177 -20.20 -1.26 -15.61
C ALA A 177 -20.37 -0.99 -17.12
N GLN A 178 -19.36 -1.35 -17.93
CA GLN A 178 -19.43 -1.23 -19.39
C GLN A 178 -20.46 -2.16 -20.02
N ARG A 179 -20.68 -3.34 -19.46
CA ARG A 179 -21.69 -4.29 -19.94
C ARG A 179 -23.12 -3.87 -19.60
N GLN A 180 -23.29 -3.08 -18.54
CA GLN A 180 -24.61 -2.57 -18.06
C GLN A 180 -25.02 -1.24 -18.68
N GLY A 181 -24.15 -0.58 -19.48
CA GLY A 181 -24.50 0.66 -20.22
C GLY A 181 -25.26 0.35 -21.52
N PRO A 182 -25.78 1.22 -22.30
CA PRO A 182 -26.81 2.24 -22.23
C PRO A 182 -28.26 1.78 -22.35
N ASP A 183 -28.57 0.45 -22.29
CA ASP A 183 -29.92 -0.07 -22.58
C ASP A 183 -30.98 0.20 -21.49
N GLN A 184 -30.59 0.69 -20.30
CA GLN A 184 -31.55 0.96 -19.23
C GLN A 184 -32.18 2.37 -19.25
N HIS A 185 -31.70 3.29 -20.08
CA HIS A 185 -32.30 4.64 -20.20
C HIS A 185 -33.20 4.80 -21.42
N ALA A 186 -33.39 3.75 -22.21
CA ALA A 186 -34.27 3.78 -23.39
C ALA A 186 -35.70 3.30 -23.09
N VAL A 187 -36.04 2.96 -21.85
CA VAL A 187 -37.36 2.46 -21.44
C VAL A 187 -37.89 3.23 -20.23
N ALA A 188 -37.87 4.55 -20.29
CA ALA A 188 -38.61 5.38 -19.34
C ALA A 188 -39.21 6.59 -20.06
#